data_973a9cde655125662d2c2e616f6da262
#
_entry.id   973a9cde655125662d2c2e616f6da262
#
_cell.length_a   1.000
_cell.length_b   1.000
_cell.length_c   1.000
_cell.angle_alpha   90.00
_cell.angle_beta   90.00
_cell.angle_gamma   90.00
#
_symmetry.space_group_name_H-M   'P 1'
#
loop_
_entity.id
_entity.type
_entity.pdbx_description
1 polymer ?
#
loop_
_entity_poly.entity_id
_entity_poly.type
_entity_poly.pdbx_seq_one_letter_code
_entity_poly.pdbx_strand_id
1 'polypeptide(L)'
;FQLTVKEQPVVIDREGTTMRAMTYNGSIPAPMMIVHEGDYVELTLVNPATNEMPHNIDFHAATGALGGGALTHVNPGEQVVLRFKATRTGTFVYHCAPDGMIPWHVVSGMSGTIMVLPRDGLKDGNGKQLTYDKLFYIGENDFYVPRDENGKYKSYETLGESYEETLNVMRGLIPTHVVF
;
A
#
# COMPACT_ATOMS: atom_id res chain seq x y z
N PHE A 1 -11.63 10.39 -3.15
CA PHE A 1 -11.21 9.30 -2.26
C PHE A 1 -10.62 9.88 -0.97
N GLN A 2 -10.65 9.07 0.09
CA GLN A 2 -9.92 9.37 1.33
C GLN A 2 -9.22 8.11 1.82
N LEU A 3 -7.94 8.24 2.14
CA LEU A 3 -7.15 7.22 2.80
C LEU A 3 -6.65 7.74 4.15
N THR A 4 -6.91 6.96 5.19
CA THR A 4 -6.40 7.24 6.54
C THR A 4 -5.33 6.22 6.85
N VAL A 5 -4.13 6.68 7.19
CA VAL A 5 -3.05 5.80 7.62
C VAL A 5 -3.36 5.22 8.99
N LYS A 6 -3.14 3.91 9.14
CA LYS A 6 -3.24 3.22 10.43
C LYS A 6 -2.00 2.38 10.66
N GLU A 7 -1.34 2.65 11.75
CA GLU A 7 -0.24 1.86 12.30
C GLU A 7 -0.81 0.98 13.41
N GLN A 8 -0.91 -0.33 13.15
CA GLN A 8 -1.64 -1.23 14.03
C GLN A 8 -1.03 -2.63 14.05
N PRO A 9 -1.16 -3.39 15.15
CA PRO A 9 -0.80 -4.79 15.13
C PRO A 9 -1.77 -5.56 14.23
N VAL A 10 -1.22 -6.50 13.43
CA VAL A 10 -1.99 -7.44 12.61
C VAL A 10 -1.50 -8.85 12.84
N VAL A 11 -2.43 -9.80 12.87
CA VAL A 11 -2.11 -11.23 12.91
C VAL A 11 -1.95 -11.70 11.46
N ILE A 12 -0.82 -12.32 11.14
CA ILE A 12 -0.45 -12.67 9.76
C ILE A 12 -0.46 -14.17 9.46
N ASP A 13 -0.62 -15.01 10.47
CA ASP A 13 -0.74 -16.47 10.32
C ASP A 13 -1.74 -17.08 11.33
N ARG A 14 -1.98 -18.38 11.20
CA ARG A 14 -2.91 -19.14 12.07
C ARG A 14 -2.33 -19.43 13.46
N GLU A 15 -1.03 -19.32 13.61
CA GLU A 15 -0.29 -19.52 14.87
C GLU A 15 -0.35 -18.27 15.74
N GLY A 16 -0.91 -17.15 15.19
CA GLY A 16 -1.07 -15.89 15.90
C GLY A 16 0.18 -15.00 15.84
N THR A 17 1.06 -15.23 14.88
CA THR A 17 2.21 -14.31 14.65
C THR A 17 1.69 -12.92 14.38
N THR A 18 2.15 -11.96 15.18
CA THR A 18 1.70 -10.57 15.13
C THR A 18 2.84 -9.67 14.70
N MET A 19 2.57 -8.76 13.76
CA MET A 19 3.49 -7.68 13.41
C MET A 19 2.79 -6.33 13.50
N ARG A 20 3.58 -5.26 13.69
CA ARG A 20 3.06 -3.90 13.52
C ARG A 20 3.07 -3.54 12.05
N ALA A 21 1.89 -3.42 11.48
CA ALA A 21 1.68 -3.05 10.10
C ALA A 21 1.44 -1.55 9.95
N MET A 22 1.82 -1.04 8.79
CA MET A 22 1.44 0.27 8.28
C MET A 22 0.44 0.06 7.15
N THR A 23 -0.72 0.70 7.20
CA THR A 23 -1.81 0.41 6.27
C THR A 23 -2.52 1.67 5.82
N TYR A 24 -3.16 1.62 4.65
CA TYR A 24 -4.20 2.58 4.28
C TYR A 24 -5.58 2.00 4.64
N ASN A 25 -6.35 2.73 5.43
CA ASN A 25 -7.67 2.35 5.93
C ASN A 25 -7.72 1.05 6.76
N GLY A 26 -6.56 0.52 7.21
CA GLY A 26 -6.49 -0.64 8.08
C GLY A 26 -6.61 -1.99 7.36
N SER A 27 -6.47 -2.05 6.05
CA SER A 27 -6.52 -3.30 5.28
C SER A 27 -5.22 -3.56 4.52
N ILE A 28 -4.91 -4.83 4.31
CA ILE A 28 -3.84 -5.36 3.46
C ILE A 28 -4.46 -6.43 2.56
N PRO A 29 -4.43 -6.26 1.23
CA PRO A 29 -4.01 -5.06 0.53
C PRO A 29 -4.87 -3.84 0.86
N ALA A 30 -4.33 -2.65 0.61
CA ALA A 30 -5.06 -1.39 0.76
C ALA A 30 -6.24 -1.30 -0.22
N PRO A 31 -7.27 -0.44 0.02
CA PRO A 31 -8.47 -0.40 -0.79
C PRO A 31 -8.21 -0.24 -2.28
N MET A 32 -8.91 -1.02 -3.11
CA MET A 32 -8.90 -0.83 -4.55
C MET A 32 -9.68 0.41 -4.93
N MET A 33 -9.09 1.26 -5.76
CA MET A 33 -9.75 2.41 -6.38
C MET A 33 -10.11 2.09 -7.82
N ILE A 34 -11.30 2.51 -8.28
CA ILE A 34 -11.73 2.33 -9.67
C ILE A 34 -12.16 3.69 -10.20
N VAL A 35 -11.57 4.08 -11.34
CA VAL A 35 -11.84 5.33 -12.05
C VAL A 35 -11.86 5.08 -13.56
N HIS A 36 -12.25 6.06 -14.35
CA HIS A 36 -12.18 5.97 -15.82
C HIS A 36 -11.08 6.86 -16.38
N GLU A 37 -10.60 6.50 -17.55
CA GLU A 37 -9.67 7.34 -18.29
C GLU A 37 -10.25 8.74 -18.49
N GLY A 38 -9.41 9.75 -18.22
CA GLY A 38 -9.78 11.16 -18.26
C GLY A 38 -10.40 11.71 -16.98
N ASP A 39 -10.70 10.88 -15.98
CA ASP A 39 -11.19 11.36 -14.69
C ASP A 39 -10.11 12.15 -13.94
N TYR A 40 -10.56 13.17 -13.22
CA TYR A 40 -9.76 13.83 -12.21
C TYR A 40 -9.96 13.12 -10.88
N VAL A 41 -8.85 12.62 -10.34
CA VAL A 41 -8.80 11.96 -9.04
C VAL A 41 -8.43 13.00 -7.99
N GLU A 42 -9.27 13.12 -6.97
CA GLU A 42 -8.95 13.85 -5.74
C GLU A 42 -8.83 12.84 -4.61
N LEU A 43 -7.68 12.85 -3.95
CA LEU A 43 -7.39 12.00 -2.80
C LEU A 43 -7.00 12.86 -1.61
N THR A 44 -7.65 12.65 -0.48
CA THR A 44 -7.21 13.14 0.83
C THR A 44 -6.44 12.04 1.53
N LEU A 45 -5.18 12.27 1.84
CA LEU A 45 -4.36 11.41 2.70
C LEU A 45 -4.31 12.01 4.10
N VAL A 46 -4.72 11.22 5.09
CA VAL A 46 -4.74 11.62 6.51
C VAL A 46 -3.77 10.75 7.30
N ASN A 47 -2.86 11.38 8.03
CA ASN A 47 -1.98 10.70 8.99
C ASN A 47 -2.38 11.13 10.42
N PRO A 48 -3.11 10.30 11.18
CA PRO A 48 -3.55 10.65 12.53
C PRO A 48 -2.39 10.95 13.47
N ALA A 49 -2.61 11.85 14.43
CA ALA A 49 -1.60 12.23 15.44
C ALA A 49 -1.17 11.08 16.37
N THR A 50 -1.90 9.96 16.34
CA THR A 50 -1.56 8.74 17.10
C THR A 50 -0.54 7.84 16.40
N ASN A 51 -0.24 8.11 15.13
CA ASN A 51 0.78 7.38 14.37
C ASN A 51 2.19 7.85 14.76
N GLU A 52 3.17 7.00 14.49
CA GLU A 52 4.59 7.24 14.83
C GLU A 52 5.39 7.79 13.64
N MET A 53 5.01 7.39 12.41
CA MET A 53 5.84 7.59 11.22
C MET A 53 5.24 8.62 10.25
N PRO A 54 6.10 9.31 9.46
CA PRO A 54 5.64 10.06 8.31
C PRO A 54 5.23 9.11 7.18
N HIS A 55 4.25 9.52 6.40
CA HIS A 55 3.74 8.76 5.26
C HIS A 55 3.50 9.65 4.04
N ASN A 56 3.38 9.04 2.88
CA ASN A 56 2.98 9.69 1.63
C ASN A 56 2.24 8.70 0.74
N ILE A 57 1.95 9.05 -0.51
CA ILE A 57 1.40 8.12 -1.48
C ILE A 57 1.95 8.40 -2.88
N ASP A 58 2.44 7.34 -3.53
CA ASP A 58 2.91 7.30 -4.91
C ASP A 58 1.92 6.48 -5.74
N PHE A 59 1.38 7.08 -6.80
CA PHE A 59 0.50 6.42 -7.77
C PHE A 59 1.24 6.11 -9.06
N HIS A 60 1.44 4.84 -9.40
CA HIS A 60 1.99 4.46 -10.70
C HIS A 60 1.07 4.82 -11.89
N ALA A 61 -0.20 5.16 -11.62
CA ALA A 61 -1.14 5.70 -12.60
C ALA A 61 -0.93 7.18 -12.92
N ALA A 62 -0.18 7.91 -12.08
CA ALA A 62 0.12 9.33 -12.26
C ALA A 62 1.55 9.52 -12.78
N THR A 63 1.79 10.65 -13.44
CA THR A 63 3.12 11.03 -13.94
C THR A 63 3.60 12.34 -13.29
N GLY A 64 4.91 12.45 -13.05
CA GLY A 64 5.52 13.58 -12.35
C GLY A 64 5.41 13.50 -10.84
N ALA A 65 6.25 14.28 -10.14
CA ALA A 65 6.32 14.37 -8.69
C ALA A 65 6.34 12.97 -7.97
N LEU A 66 7.01 11.98 -8.57
CA LEU A 66 7.03 10.58 -8.08
C LEU A 66 5.61 10.04 -7.84
N GLY A 67 4.73 10.14 -8.86
CA GLY A 67 3.34 9.67 -8.73
C GLY A 67 2.51 10.39 -7.66
N GLY A 68 2.99 11.53 -7.18
CA GLY A 68 2.44 12.28 -6.05
C GLY A 68 3.24 12.13 -4.75
N GLY A 69 4.16 11.17 -4.65
CA GLY A 69 4.96 10.92 -3.45
C GLY A 69 5.69 12.16 -2.92
N ALA A 70 6.26 12.98 -3.82
CA ALA A 70 6.94 14.21 -3.45
C ALA A 70 6.00 15.34 -2.96
N LEU A 71 4.69 15.22 -3.17
CA LEU A 71 3.68 16.23 -2.84
C LEU A 71 2.78 15.84 -1.67
N THR A 72 2.89 14.61 -1.18
CA THR A 72 1.92 14.03 -0.23
C THR A 72 2.55 13.60 1.09
N HIS A 73 3.75 14.08 1.38
CA HIS A 73 4.38 13.83 2.67
C HIS A 73 3.53 14.43 3.80
N VAL A 74 3.14 13.60 4.76
CA VAL A 74 2.36 13.98 5.94
C VAL A 74 2.97 13.38 7.20
N ASN A 75 3.31 14.24 8.15
CA ASN A 75 3.71 13.83 9.50
C ASN A 75 2.47 13.42 10.33
N PRO A 76 2.65 12.75 11.47
CA PRO A 76 1.55 12.50 12.40
C PRO A 76 0.77 13.78 12.75
N GLY A 77 -0.55 13.74 12.60
CA GLY A 77 -1.46 14.87 12.79
C GLY A 77 -1.73 15.70 11.54
N GLU A 78 -1.10 15.40 10.42
CA GLU A 78 -1.26 16.16 9.18
C GLU A 78 -2.17 15.45 8.17
N GLN A 79 -2.64 16.22 7.19
CA GLN A 79 -3.32 15.70 6.00
C GLN A 79 -2.96 16.54 4.77
N VAL A 80 -3.10 15.92 3.60
CA VAL A 80 -2.86 16.58 2.31
C VAL A 80 -3.87 16.13 1.29
N VAL A 81 -4.14 16.99 0.30
CA VAL A 81 -4.99 16.67 -0.85
C VAL A 81 -4.12 16.61 -2.11
N LEU A 82 -4.12 15.45 -2.77
CA LEU A 82 -3.51 15.25 -4.08
C LEU A 82 -4.59 15.26 -5.16
N ARG A 83 -4.31 15.94 -6.28
CA ARG A 83 -5.16 15.90 -7.47
C ARG A 83 -4.33 15.53 -8.69
N PHE A 84 -4.82 14.56 -9.45
CA PHE A 84 -4.21 14.18 -10.72
C PHE A 84 -5.27 13.74 -11.73
N LYS A 85 -4.91 13.67 -13.00
CA LYS A 85 -5.77 13.16 -14.06
C LYS A 85 -5.33 11.74 -14.42
N ALA A 86 -6.27 10.79 -14.43
CA ALA A 86 -6.04 9.43 -14.90
C ALA A 86 -6.00 9.43 -16.43
N THR A 87 -4.80 9.33 -17.01
CA THR A 87 -4.58 9.52 -18.48
C THR A 87 -4.32 8.21 -19.23
N ARG A 88 -4.20 7.09 -18.54
CA ARG A 88 -3.91 5.78 -19.15
C ARG A 88 -4.77 4.71 -18.50
N THR A 89 -5.40 3.89 -19.31
CA THR A 89 -6.12 2.70 -18.86
C THR A 89 -5.14 1.63 -18.36
N GLY A 90 -5.56 0.86 -17.38
CA GLY A 90 -4.78 -0.24 -16.82
C GLY A 90 -5.01 -0.41 -15.33
N THR A 91 -4.30 -1.36 -14.75
CA THR A 91 -4.25 -1.60 -13.31
C THR A 91 -2.87 -1.22 -12.81
N PHE A 92 -2.82 -0.30 -11.85
CA PHE A 92 -1.58 0.29 -11.37
C PHE A 92 -1.50 0.15 -9.84
N VAL A 93 -0.30 -0.09 -9.34
CA VAL A 93 -0.05 -0.05 -7.90
C VAL A 93 -0.04 1.40 -7.41
N TYR A 94 -0.46 1.61 -6.18
CA TYR A 94 -0.11 2.75 -5.37
C TYR A 94 0.50 2.28 -4.05
N HIS A 95 1.43 3.03 -3.50
CA HIS A 95 2.11 2.64 -2.27
C HIS A 95 2.68 3.84 -1.50
N CYS A 96 3.09 3.62 -0.27
CA CYS A 96 3.86 4.59 0.49
C CYS A 96 5.31 4.60 0.01
N ALA A 97 5.88 5.79 -0.16
CA ALA A 97 7.22 5.98 -0.70
C ALA A 97 7.99 7.09 0.03
N PRO A 98 8.14 7.05 1.37
CA PRO A 98 8.95 8.02 2.08
C PRO A 98 10.45 7.77 1.82
N ASP A 99 11.20 8.86 1.65
CA ASP A 99 12.63 8.79 1.34
C ASP A 99 13.40 7.93 2.34
N GLY A 100 14.19 6.99 1.80
CA GLY A 100 15.04 6.08 2.58
C GLY A 100 14.32 4.91 3.25
N MET A 101 12.97 4.87 3.26
CA MET A 101 12.18 3.87 3.98
C MET A 101 11.15 3.13 3.12
N ILE A 102 11.15 3.35 1.81
CA ILE A 102 10.14 2.80 0.88
C ILE A 102 9.95 1.29 1.05
N PRO A 103 11.01 0.44 0.98
CA PRO A 103 10.81 -1.00 1.06
C PRO A 103 10.15 -1.45 2.37
N TRP A 104 10.53 -0.84 3.48
CA TRP A 104 9.97 -1.18 4.78
C TRP A 104 8.48 -0.84 4.89
N HIS A 105 8.07 0.35 4.41
CA HIS A 105 6.65 0.75 4.40
C HIS A 105 5.81 -0.17 3.52
N VAL A 106 6.34 -0.54 2.33
CA VAL A 106 5.63 -1.44 1.41
C VAL A 106 5.45 -2.83 1.99
N VAL A 107 6.53 -3.47 2.49
CA VAL A 107 6.43 -4.81 3.07
C VAL A 107 5.66 -4.84 4.40
N SER A 108 5.51 -3.68 5.05
CA SER A 108 4.66 -3.55 6.25
C SER A 108 3.17 -3.40 5.91
N GLY A 109 2.80 -3.44 4.61
CA GLY A 109 1.41 -3.50 4.16
C GLY A 109 0.89 -2.25 3.43
N MET A 110 1.74 -1.26 3.13
CA MET A 110 1.29 -0.01 2.51
C MET A 110 1.32 -0.07 0.98
N SER A 111 0.53 -0.94 0.40
CA SER A 111 0.31 -1.01 -1.05
C SER A 111 -1.13 -1.36 -1.39
N GLY A 112 -1.58 -0.87 -2.52
CA GLY A 112 -2.91 -1.12 -3.07
C GLY A 112 -2.96 -0.88 -4.57
N THR A 113 -4.14 -0.92 -5.15
CA THR A 113 -4.33 -0.85 -6.59
C THR A 113 -5.33 0.22 -6.99
N ILE A 114 -5.02 0.95 -8.04
CA ILE A 114 -5.97 1.78 -8.77
C ILE A 114 -6.18 1.20 -10.18
N MET A 115 -7.42 0.94 -10.54
CA MET A 115 -7.83 0.49 -11.88
C MET A 115 -8.42 1.67 -12.64
N VAL A 116 -7.83 1.97 -13.78
CA VAL A 116 -8.32 2.99 -14.71
C VAL A 116 -8.99 2.28 -15.88
N LEU A 117 -10.31 2.34 -15.93
CA LEU A 117 -11.12 1.70 -16.97
C LEU A 117 -11.22 2.58 -18.23
N PRO A 118 -11.24 2.00 -19.43
CA PRO A 118 -11.61 2.75 -20.62
C PRO A 118 -13.09 3.16 -20.56
N ARG A 119 -13.41 4.38 -21.04
CA ARG A 119 -14.80 4.89 -20.99
C ARG A 119 -15.78 4.12 -21.86
N ASP A 120 -15.30 3.50 -22.92
CA ASP A 120 -16.10 2.68 -23.84
C ASP A 120 -16.10 1.19 -23.43
N GLY A 121 -15.67 0.87 -22.20
CA GLY A 121 -15.62 -0.46 -21.62
C GLY A 121 -14.42 -1.29 -22.05
N LEU A 122 -14.23 -2.40 -21.35
CA LEU A 122 -13.12 -3.33 -21.60
C LEU A 122 -13.35 -4.09 -22.92
N LYS A 123 -12.28 -4.25 -23.70
CA LYS A 123 -12.27 -5.00 -24.96
C LYS A 123 -11.13 -6.02 -24.97
N ASP A 124 -11.33 -7.13 -25.68
CA ASP A 124 -10.26 -8.10 -25.97
C ASP A 124 -9.29 -7.55 -27.04
N GLY A 125 -8.24 -8.31 -27.35
CA GLY A 125 -7.25 -7.96 -28.38
C GLY A 125 -7.80 -7.83 -29.80
N ASN A 126 -9.04 -8.30 -30.06
CA ASN A 126 -9.75 -8.17 -31.32
C ASN A 126 -10.77 -7.03 -31.33
N GLY A 127 -10.86 -6.26 -30.23
CA GLY A 127 -11.78 -5.15 -30.09
C GLY A 127 -13.20 -5.55 -29.68
N LYS A 128 -13.46 -6.83 -29.36
CA LYS A 128 -14.76 -7.30 -28.89
C LYS A 128 -14.97 -6.87 -27.42
N GLN A 129 -16.16 -6.33 -27.14
CA GLN A 129 -16.55 -5.94 -25.79
C GLN A 129 -16.48 -7.13 -24.82
N LEU A 130 -15.79 -6.94 -23.70
CA LEU A 130 -15.75 -7.87 -22.58
C LEU A 130 -16.87 -7.54 -21.57
N THR A 131 -17.56 -8.57 -21.12
CA THR A 131 -18.54 -8.50 -20.04
C THR A 131 -18.09 -9.39 -18.88
N TYR A 132 -18.39 -8.97 -17.67
CA TYR A 132 -18.10 -9.75 -16.46
C TYR A 132 -19.23 -9.58 -15.44
N ASP A 133 -19.51 -10.63 -14.69
CA ASP A 133 -20.54 -10.61 -13.64
C ASP A 133 -19.98 -10.23 -12.28
N LYS A 134 -18.68 -10.49 -12.04
CA LYS A 134 -18.00 -10.25 -10.77
C LYS A 134 -16.57 -9.80 -10.99
N LEU A 135 -16.08 -8.97 -10.07
CA LEU A 135 -14.68 -8.57 -9.96
C LEU A 135 -14.17 -9.00 -8.59
N PHE A 136 -13.00 -9.64 -8.56
CA PHE A 136 -12.31 -10.00 -7.33
C PHE A 136 -11.00 -9.22 -7.26
N TYR A 137 -10.76 -8.57 -6.13
CA TYR A 137 -9.50 -7.94 -5.80
C TYR A 137 -8.74 -8.83 -4.82
N ILE A 138 -7.63 -9.37 -5.26
CA ILE A 138 -6.75 -10.20 -4.44
C ILE A 138 -5.36 -9.58 -4.49
N GLY A 139 -4.77 -9.33 -3.33
CA GLY A 139 -3.41 -8.84 -3.20
C GLY A 139 -2.56 -9.81 -2.41
N GLU A 140 -1.33 -9.98 -2.83
CA GLU A 140 -0.30 -10.72 -2.11
C GLU A 140 0.57 -9.72 -1.35
N ASN A 141 0.95 -10.05 -0.12
CA ASN A 141 1.91 -9.29 0.65
C ASN A 141 2.96 -10.21 1.28
N ASP A 142 4.23 -9.88 1.03
CA ASP A 142 5.38 -10.55 1.60
C ASP A 142 5.77 -9.88 2.91
N PHE A 143 5.72 -10.63 4.01
CA PHE A 143 6.16 -10.16 5.31
C PHE A 143 7.51 -10.73 5.70
N TYR A 144 8.30 -9.91 6.40
CA TYR A 144 9.66 -10.20 6.84
C TYR A 144 9.74 -10.03 8.36
N VAL A 145 9.26 -11.03 9.09
CA VAL A 145 9.18 -10.99 10.56
C VAL A 145 10.45 -11.58 11.17
N PRO A 146 11.18 -10.81 11.99
CA PRO A 146 12.37 -11.31 12.66
C PRO A 146 12.08 -12.43 13.65
N ARG A 147 13.09 -13.26 13.94
CA ARG A 147 13.04 -14.30 14.95
C ARG A 147 13.98 -13.98 16.10
N ASP A 148 13.63 -14.41 17.29
CA ASP A 148 14.51 -14.39 18.45
C ASP A 148 15.56 -15.52 18.40
N GLU A 149 16.43 -15.59 19.41
CA GLU A 149 17.47 -16.62 19.56
C GLU A 149 16.94 -18.05 19.66
N ASN A 150 15.66 -18.19 20.05
CA ASN A 150 14.97 -19.50 20.16
C ASN A 150 14.21 -19.85 18.86
N GLY A 151 14.29 -19.00 17.82
CA GLY A 151 13.63 -19.19 16.55
C GLY A 151 12.14 -18.77 16.54
N LYS A 152 11.64 -18.15 17.61
CA LYS A 152 10.25 -17.65 17.69
C LYS A 152 10.14 -16.30 17.02
N TYR A 153 9.04 -16.06 16.30
CA TYR A 153 8.78 -14.75 15.71
C TYR A 153 8.62 -13.67 16.79
N LYS A 154 9.30 -12.53 16.57
CA LYS A 154 9.26 -11.38 17.46
C LYS A 154 7.98 -10.57 17.22
N SER A 155 7.51 -9.91 18.26
CA SER A 155 6.53 -8.82 18.17
C SER A 155 7.12 -7.57 18.81
N TYR A 156 6.70 -6.39 18.32
CA TYR A 156 7.23 -5.11 18.75
C TYR A 156 6.09 -4.20 19.22
N GLU A 157 6.36 -3.37 20.19
CA GLU A 157 5.39 -2.40 20.68
C GLU A 157 5.32 -1.18 19.76
N THR A 158 6.45 -0.78 19.17
CA THR A 158 6.56 0.36 18.25
C THR A 158 7.08 -0.07 16.88
N LEU A 159 6.82 0.75 15.87
CA LEU A 159 7.36 0.52 14.52
C LEU A 159 8.88 0.68 14.50
N GLY A 160 9.40 1.71 15.16
CA GLY A 160 10.85 1.99 15.18
C GLY A 160 11.70 0.84 15.70
N GLU A 161 11.20 0.08 16.69
CA GLU A 161 11.89 -1.10 17.22
C GLU A 161 12.07 -2.22 16.18
N SER A 162 11.13 -2.36 15.25
CA SER A 162 11.16 -3.41 14.22
C SER A 162 12.05 -3.07 13.03
N TYR A 163 12.39 -1.82 12.81
CA TYR A 163 12.94 -1.30 11.55
C TYR A 163 14.20 -2.02 11.10
N GLU A 164 15.27 -1.96 11.89
CA GLU A 164 16.56 -2.55 11.51
C GLU A 164 16.48 -4.07 11.37
N GLU A 165 15.77 -4.73 12.28
CA GLU A 165 15.66 -6.18 12.26
C GLU A 165 14.85 -6.66 11.06
N THR A 166 13.75 -5.99 10.71
CA THR A 166 12.97 -6.27 9.50
C THR A 166 13.82 -6.09 8.24
N LEU A 167 14.59 -5.00 8.14
CA LEU A 167 15.51 -4.79 7.01
C LEU A 167 16.56 -5.87 6.90
N ASN A 168 17.07 -6.38 8.03
CA ASN A 168 18.04 -7.47 8.02
C ASN A 168 17.44 -8.77 7.46
N VAL A 169 16.19 -9.09 7.82
CA VAL A 169 15.48 -10.24 7.24
C VAL A 169 15.24 -10.03 5.74
N MET A 170 14.82 -8.83 5.33
CA MET A 170 14.60 -8.48 3.93
C MET A 170 15.82 -8.63 3.03
N ARG A 171 17.04 -8.41 3.56
CA ARG A 171 18.28 -8.59 2.78
C ARG A 171 18.45 -10.00 2.21
N GLY A 172 17.82 -10.99 2.83
CA GLY A 172 17.77 -12.36 2.34
C GLY A 172 16.87 -12.58 1.14
N LEU A 173 15.98 -11.62 0.82
CA LEU A 173 14.96 -11.67 -0.24
C LEU A 173 14.06 -12.91 -0.17
N ILE A 174 13.93 -13.49 1.02
CA ILE A 174 13.04 -14.63 1.29
C ILE A 174 12.05 -14.19 2.35
N PRO A 175 10.77 -14.00 2.00
CA PRO A 175 9.75 -13.61 2.97
C PRO A 175 9.55 -14.71 4.02
N THR A 176 9.24 -14.32 5.24
CA THR A 176 8.88 -15.27 6.30
C THR A 176 7.45 -15.74 6.17
N HIS A 177 6.59 -14.89 5.62
CA HIS A 177 5.18 -15.17 5.36
C HIS A 177 4.78 -14.55 4.02
N VAL A 178 4.01 -15.29 3.24
CA VAL A 178 3.32 -14.82 2.03
C VAL A 178 1.82 -14.92 2.32
N VAL A 179 1.12 -13.80 2.27
CA VAL A 179 -0.28 -13.70 2.70
C VAL A 179 -1.13 -13.10 1.56
N PHE A 180 -2.33 -13.69 1.35
CA PHE A 180 -3.31 -13.27 0.37
C PHE A 180 -4.59 -12.75 1.04
#